data_48e0b10d0e8235362b20658e614b7cb3
#
_entry.id   48e0b10d0e8235362b20658e614b7cb3
#
_cell.length_a   1.000
_cell.length_b   1.000
_cell.length_c   1.000
_cell.angle_alpha   90.00
_cell.angle_beta   90.00
_cell.angle_gamma   90.00
#
_symmetry.space_group_name_H-M   'P 1'
#
loop_
_entity.id
_entity.type
_entity.pdbx_description
1 polymer ?
#
loop_
_entity_poly.entity_id
_entity_poly.type
_entity_poly.pdbx_seq_one_letter_code
_entity_poly.pdbx_strand_id
1 'polypeptide(L)'
;FWKQSNKLVQAEKIWDRAKKENPGFTCSNMFWWYNMYSNADYSATPRPNYLADGRKMPDCYTEPAELRDLLQDKLGQFPLFQFWGPGANIKSSKWIADASLLTDAQYDPTLTLIYLPHLDYCLQKFGHDFSLIGDELNQIDSVLKDLITYYESKNANIIILSEYGIIPVKNPIHLNRIFRNAGLLQIRVERGLELLDAGASKAFVVADHQAAHVYINDPTVIEK
;
A
#
# COMPACT_ATOMS: atom_id res chain seq x y z
N PHE A 1 10.04 3.35 -8.28
CA PHE A 1 9.22 4.49 -8.69
C PHE A 1 7.77 4.25 -8.26
N TRP A 2 7.20 5.16 -7.51
CA TRP A 2 5.90 5.00 -6.89
C TRP A 2 4.77 5.62 -7.70
N LYS A 3 3.80 4.81 -8.12
CA LYS A 3 2.63 5.26 -8.86
C LYS A 3 1.43 5.33 -7.90
N GLN A 4 1.08 6.54 -7.44
CA GLN A 4 -0.04 6.79 -6.52
C GLN A 4 -1.15 7.66 -7.15
N SER A 5 -1.04 7.95 -8.44
CA SER A 5 -2.00 8.80 -9.11
C SER A 5 -3.36 8.11 -9.29
N ASN A 6 -4.41 8.73 -8.82
CA ASN A 6 -5.79 8.28 -9.06
C ASN A 6 -6.18 8.27 -10.55
N LYS A 7 -5.45 9.00 -11.39
CA LYS A 7 -5.63 8.96 -12.85
C LYS A 7 -5.36 7.58 -13.46
N LEU A 8 -4.73 6.67 -12.72
CA LEU A 8 -4.53 5.28 -13.10
C LEU A 8 -5.73 4.39 -12.80
N VAL A 9 -6.70 4.87 -12.01
CA VAL A 9 -7.92 4.16 -11.64
C VAL A 9 -9.06 4.70 -12.49
N GLN A 10 -9.54 3.92 -13.44
CA GLN A 10 -10.59 4.34 -14.38
C GLN A 10 -12.01 4.12 -13.84
N ALA A 11 -12.19 3.22 -12.87
CA ALA A 11 -13.48 2.95 -12.26
C ALA A 11 -13.96 4.11 -11.38
N GLU A 12 -15.27 4.36 -11.36
CA GLU A 12 -15.89 5.28 -10.43
C GLU A 12 -15.74 4.77 -8.99
N LYS A 13 -15.28 5.62 -8.07
CA LYS A 13 -15.13 5.26 -6.66
C LYS A 13 -16.43 5.55 -5.91
N ILE A 14 -16.61 4.90 -4.77
CA ILE A 14 -17.80 5.06 -3.94
C ILE A 14 -18.07 6.53 -3.57
N TRP A 15 -17.04 7.28 -3.25
CA TRP A 15 -17.16 8.71 -2.92
C TRP A 15 -17.43 9.58 -4.14
N ASP A 16 -16.99 9.19 -5.34
CA ASP A 16 -17.35 9.88 -6.58
C ASP A 16 -18.88 9.83 -6.78
N ARG A 17 -19.45 8.66 -6.56
CA ARG A 17 -20.91 8.45 -6.68
C ARG A 17 -21.67 9.20 -5.59
N ALA A 18 -21.22 9.08 -4.33
CA ALA A 18 -21.86 9.74 -3.20
C ALA A 18 -21.90 11.27 -3.35
N LYS A 19 -20.82 11.88 -3.84
CA LYS A 19 -20.76 13.33 -4.10
C LYS A 19 -21.70 13.79 -5.22
N LYS A 20 -21.93 12.94 -6.22
CA LYS A 20 -22.93 13.26 -7.28
C LYS A 20 -24.35 13.28 -6.74
N GLU A 21 -24.66 12.41 -5.79
CA GLU A 21 -25.98 12.30 -5.19
C GLU A 21 -26.19 13.29 -4.03
N ASN A 22 -25.11 13.62 -3.31
CA ASN A 22 -25.12 14.60 -2.22
C ASN A 22 -23.92 15.55 -2.33
N PRO A 23 -24.12 16.78 -2.83
CA PRO A 23 -23.03 17.77 -2.95
C PRO A 23 -22.36 18.16 -1.64
N GLY A 24 -23.00 17.93 -0.49
CA GLY A 24 -22.40 18.16 0.84
C GLY A 24 -21.57 16.98 1.36
N PHE A 25 -21.49 15.88 0.59
CA PHE A 25 -20.70 14.71 1.00
C PHE A 25 -19.21 14.98 0.89
N THR A 26 -18.48 14.71 1.96
CA THR A 26 -17.02 14.83 2.03
C THR A 26 -16.35 13.50 2.34
N CYS A 27 -15.16 13.29 1.78
CA CYS A 27 -14.40 12.06 1.93
C CYS A 27 -12.97 12.33 2.41
N SER A 28 -12.57 11.66 3.48
CA SER A 28 -11.19 11.54 3.92
C SER A 28 -10.62 10.19 3.50
N ASN A 29 -9.46 10.19 2.84
CA ASN A 29 -8.79 8.99 2.34
C ASN A 29 -7.39 8.90 2.93
N MET A 30 -7.25 8.11 4.00
CA MET A 30 -6.03 7.99 4.77
C MET A 30 -5.28 6.71 4.38
N PHE A 31 -4.30 6.89 3.50
CA PHE A 31 -3.38 5.84 3.04
C PHE A 31 -3.97 4.75 2.13
N TRP A 32 -5.23 4.83 1.69
CA TRP A 32 -5.67 3.96 0.61
C TRP A 32 -4.91 4.30 -0.67
N TRP A 33 -4.54 3.28 -1.42
CA TRP A 33 -3.71 3.38 -2.60
C TRP A 33 -4.35 4.22 -3.71
N TYR A 34 -3.50 4.83 -4.54
CA TYR A 34 -3.90 5.68 -5.67
C TYR A 34 -4.77 6.89 -5.27
N ASN A 35 -4.52 7.48 -4.12
CA ASN A 35 -5.31 8.63 -3.66
C ASN A 35 -4.79 9.99 -4.11
N MET A 36 -3.55 10.08 -4.63
CA MET A 36 -3.02 11.35 -5.16
C MET A 36 -3.84 11.82 -6.35
N TYR A 37 -4.22 13.09 -6.34
CA TYR A 37 -5.06 13.71 -7.38
C TYR A 37 -6.45 13.08 -7.52
N SER A 38 -6.95 12.43 -6.50
CA SER A 38 -8.35 12.01 -6.40
C SER A 38 -9.23 13.21 -6.08
N ASN A 39 -10.54 13.01 -6.11
CA ASN A 39 -11.51 13.99 -5.64
C ASN A 39 -11.95 13.76 -4.18
N ALA A 40 -11.17 12.99 -3.41
CA ALA A 40 -11.30 13.01 -1.95
C ALA A 40 -10.95 14.41 -1.43
N ASP A 41 -11.71 14.89 -0.44
CA ASP A 41 -11.53 16.26 0.08
C ASP A 41 -10.29 16.35 0.95
N TYR A 42 -10.02 15.27 1.69
CA TYR A 42 -8.86 15.15 2.56
C TYR A 42 -8.15 13.84 2.25
N SER A 43 -6.84 13.87 2.10
CA SER A 43 -6.10 12.64 1.88
C SER A 43 -4.67 12.72 2.39
N ALA A 44 -4.13 11.59 2.77
CA ALA A 44 -2.71 11.40 3.03
C ALA A 44 -2.24 10.10 2.39
N THR A 45 -1.02 10.09 1.85
CA THR A 45 -0.35 8.90 1.31
C THR A 45 1.15 9.00 1.49
N PRO A 46 1.89 7.89 1.70
CA PRO A 46 3.33 7.97 1.81
C PRO A 46 3.93 8.44 0.48
N ARG A 47 4.82 9.40 0.55
CA ARG A 47 5.55 9.90 -0.60
C ARG A 47 6.95 10.32 -0.22
N PRO A 48 7.92 9.39 -0.22
CA PRO A 48 9.30 9.73 0.08
C PRO A 48 9.87 10.69 -0.97
N ASN A 49 10.72 11.60 -0.50
CA ASN A 49 11.55 12.43 -1.37
C ASN A 49 12.83 11.69 -1.70
N TYR A 50 13.09 11.51 -3.00
CA TYR A 50 14.33 10.93 -3.50
C TYR A 50 15.30 12.04 -3.85
N LEU A 51 16.38 12.15 -3.09
CA LEU A 51 17.40 13.15 -3.32
C LEU A 51 18.36 12.73 -4.41
N ALA A 52 19.06 13.71 -5.02
CA ALA A 52 20.03 13.48 -6.08
C ALA A 52 21.21 12.59 -5.64
N ASP A 53 21.53 12.55 -4.36
CA ASP A 53 22.56 11.72 -3.76
C ASP A 53 22.09 10.29 -3.42
N GLY A 54 20.85 9.92 -3.79
CA GLY A 54 20.24 8.61 -3.58
C GLY A 54 19.59 8.40 -2.22
N ARG A 55 19.64 9.36 -1.31
CA ARG A 55 18.92 9.26 -0.05
C ARG A 55 17.40 9.30 -0.26
N LYS A 56 16.68 8.54 0.55
CA LYS A 56 15.23 8.64 0.69
C LYS A 56 14.92 9.42 1.95
N MET A 57 14.23 10.54 1.81
CA MET A 57 13.67 11.22 2.95
C MET A 57 12.22 10.77 3.15
N PRO A 58 11.86 10.28 4.35
CA PRO A 58 10.48 9.98 4.68
C PRO A 58 9.62 11.23 4.52
N ASP A 59 8.45 11.05 3.91
CA ASP A 59 7.47 12.11 3.74
C ASP A 59 6.11 11.54 3.37
N CYS A 60 5.08 12.39 3.39
CA CYS A 60 3.75 12.09 2.89
C CYS A 60 3.26 13.22 1.97
N TYR A 61 2.43 12.85 1.01
CA TYR A 61 1.61 13.77 0.24
C TYR A 61 0.26 13.90 0.93
N THR A 62 -0.31 15.08 0.95
CA THR A 62 -1.65 15.33 1.47
C THR A 62 -2.45 16.25 0.55
N GLU A 63 -3.77 16.16 0.68
CA GLU A 63 -4.74 17.11 0.17
C GLU A 63 -5.68 17.44 1.34
N PRO A 64 -5.83 18.72 1.71
CA PRO A 64 -5.05 19.87 1.24
C PRO A 64 -3.56 19.82 1.67
N ALA A 65 -2.72 20.60 1.01
CA ALA A 65 -1.26 20.51 1.21
C ALA A 65 -0.82 20.82 2.64
N GLU A 66 -1.48 21.77 3.31
CA GLU A 66 -1.21 22.18 4.70
C GLU A 66 -1.49 21.08 5.74
N LEU A 67 -2.31 20.11 5.40
CA LEU A 67 -2.56 18.93 6.25
C LEU A 67 -1.26 18.15 6.52
N ARG A 68 -0.34 18.12 5.57
CA ARG A 68 0.98 17.49 5.74
C ARG A 68 1.73 18.05 6.94
N ASP A 69 1.82 19.36 7.01
CA ASP A 69 2.58 20.02 8.07
C ASP A 69 1.86 19.88 9.42
N LEU A 70 0.53 20.01 9.43
CA LEU A 70 -0.28 19.76 10.62
C LEU A 70 -0.04 18.33 11.19
N LEU A 71 -0.07 17.31 10.34
CA LEU A 71 0.11 15.93 10.77
C LEU A 71 1.55 15.70 11.28
N GLN A 72 2.56 16.18 10.56
CA GLN A 72 3.95 15.97 10.96
C GLN A 72 4.35 16.79 12.20
N ASP A 73 3.80 17.98 12.39
CA ASP A 73 4.02 18.78 13.60
C ASP A 73 3.42 18.11 14.85
N LYS A 74 2.26 17.44 14.72
CA LYS A 74 1.59 16.79 15.84
C LYS A 74 2.11 15.38 16.13
N LEU A 75 2.42 14.61 15.09
CA LEU A 75 2.73 13.16 15.18
C LEU A 75 4.21 12.85 14.92
N GLY A 76 5.00 13.85 14.51
CA GLY A 76 6.32 13.62 13.96
C GLY A 76 6.27 13.09 12.53
N GLN A 77 7.44 12.93 11.94
CA GLN A 77 7.57 12.48 10.56
C GLN A 77 6.98 11.09 10.36
N PHE A 78 6.27 10.87 9.23
CA PHE A 78 5.73 9.56 8.90
C PHE A 78 6.83 8.49 8.92
N PRO A 79 6.67 7.38 9.67
CA PRO A 79 7.70 6.36 9.86
C PRO A 79 7.80 5.42 8.63
N LEU A 80 8.24 5.95 7.49
CA LEU A 80 8.30 5.27 6.21
C LEU A 80 9.05 3.93 6.24
N PHE A 81 10.15 3.86 7.00
CA PHE A 81 10.97 2.66 7.07
C PHE A 81 10.35 1.55 7.95
N GLN A 82 9.31 1.87 8.70
CA GLN A 82 8.47 0.94 9.44
C GLN A 82 7.14 0.62 8.72
N PHE A 83 6.95 1.16 7.52
CA PHE A 83 5.75 0.93 6.72
C PHE A 83 5.91 -0.27 5.79
N TRP A 84 7.11 -0.50 5.25
CA TRP A 84 7.40 -1.58 4.31
C TRP A 84 8.65 -2.38 4.66
N GLY A 85 8.67 -3.61 4.15
CA GLY A 85 9.81 -4.51 4.19
C GLY A 85 10.07 -5.10 5.57
N PRO A 86 11.28 -5.61 5.79
CA PRO A 86 11.60 -6.32 7.03
C PRO A 86 11.52 -5.48 8.31
N GLY A 87 11.52 -4.15 8.19
CA GLY A 87 11.39 -3.21 9.31
C GLY A 87 9.94 -2.83 9.63
N ALA A 88 8.96 -3.35 8.87
CA ALA A 88 7.54 -3.03 9.08
C ALA A 88 7.10 -3.40 10.51
N ASN A 89 6.41 -2.50 11.16
CA ASN A 89 5.89 -2.69 12.52
C ASN A 89 4.71 -1.75 12.80
N ILE A 90 4.13 -1.84 13.99
CA ILE A 90 2.92 -1.12 14.38
C ILE A 90 3.03 0.41 14.30
N LYS A 91 4.23 1.00 14.37
CA LYS A 91 4.40 2.46 14.37
C LYS A 91 3.78 3.14 13.16
N SER A 92 3.86 2.50 11.99
CA SER A 92 3.26 3.06 10.77
C SER A 92 1.72 3.04 10.84
N SER A 93 1.10 1.94 11.26
CA SER A 93 -0.34 1.84 11.42
C SER A 93 -0.85 2.75 12.55
N LYS A 94 -0.13 2.86 13.65
CA LYS A 94 -0.46 3.82 14.73
C LYS A 94 -0.42 5.25 14.22
N TRP A 95 0.62 5.64 13.48
CA TRP A 95 0.70 6.98 12.88
C TRP A 95 -0.46 7.26 11.93
N ILE A 96 -0.83 6.27 11.08
CA ILE A 96 -1.97 6.39 10.16
C ILE A 96 -3.28 6.56 10.92
N ALA A 97 -3.49 5.79 11.97
CA ALA A 97 -4.67 5.90 12.82
C ALA A 97 -4.76 7.28 13.47
N ASP A 98 -3.67 7.76 14.10
CA ASP A 98 -3.63 9.07 14.74
C ASP A 98 -3.81 10.21 13.73
N ALA A 99 -3.22 10.10 12.54
CA ALA A 99 -3.42 11.04 11.45
C ALA A 99 -4.88 11.09 10.98
N SER A 100 -5.54 9.93 10.96
CA SER A 100 -6.97 9.83 10.61
C SER A 100 -7.84 10.53 11.65
N LEU A 101 -7.57 10.31 12.94
CA LEU A 101 -8.29 10.98 14.04
C LEU A 101 -8.09 12.50 14.02
N LEU A 102 -6.86 12.98 13.79
CA LEU A 102 -6.58 14.41 13.68
C LEU A 102 -7.27 15.04 12.48
N THR A 103 -7.26 14.37 11.33
CA THR A 103 -7.94 14.82 10.11
C THR A 103 -9.44 14.88 10.32
N ASP A 104 -10.02 13.85 10.93
CA ASP A 104 -11.45 13.79 11.24
C ASP A 104 -11.86 14.89 12.23
N ALA A 105 -11.09 15.08 13.30
CA ALA A 105 -11.35 16.13 14.28
C ALA A 105 -11.26 17.56 13.69
N GLN A 106 -10.43 17.75 12.67
CA GLN A 106 -10.25 19.04 12.00
C GLN A 106 -11.34 19.36 10.98
N TYR A 107 -11.82 18.35 10.24
CA TYR A 107 -12.63 18.56 9.04
C TYR A 107 -14.00 17.89 9.06
N ASP A 108 -14.24 16.97 9.99
CA ASP A 108 -15.51 16.23 10.17
C ASP A 108 -16.07 15.63 8.85
N PRO A 109 -15.31 14.77 8.15
CA PRO A 109 -15.73 14.22 6.87
C PRO A 109 -16.91 13.25 7.01
N THR A 110 -17.76 13.16 5.97
CA THR A 110 -18.89 12.24 5.92
C THR A 110 -18.45 10.77 5.83
N LEU A 111 -17.34 10.50 5.14
CA LEU A 111 -16.72 9.18 4.99
C LEU A 111 -15.23 9.26 5.27
N THR A 112 -14.73 8.38 6.14
CA THR A 112 -13.29 8.22 6.36
C THR A 112 -12.85 6.81 6.00
N LEU A 113 -11.89 6.70 5.09
CA LEU A 113 -11.25 5.47 4.67
C LEU A 113 -9.86 5.40 5.30
N ILE A 114 -9.58 4.34 6.05
CA ILE A 114 -8.32 4.18 6.79
C ILE A 114 -7.66 2.86 6.39
N TYR A 115 -6.37 2.91 5.97
CA TYR A 115 -5.58 1.73 5.63
C TYR A 115 -4.59 1.41 6.74
N LEU A 116 -4.65 0.20 7.29
CA LEU A 116 -3.80 -0.27 8.38
C LEU A 116 -3.03 -1.53 7.96
N PRO A 117 -1.79 -1.42 7.45
CA PRO A 117 -1.07 -2.54 6.84
C PRO A 117 -0.33 -3.46 7.82
N HIS A 118 -0.47 -3.28 9.13
CA HIS A 118 0.39 -3.88 10.14
C HIS A 118 0.56 -5.40 10.01
N LEU A 119 -0.53 -6.14 9.74
CA LEU A 119 -0.48 -7.61 9.71
C LEU A 119 0.13 -8.20 8.44
N ASP A 120 0.32 -7.42 7.38
CA ASP A 120 0.72 -7.93 6.08
C ASP A 120 2.06 -8.68 6.15
N TYR A 121 3.11 -8.05 6.64
CA TYR A 121 4.45 -8.66 6.67
C TYR A 121 4.59 -9.80 7.67
N CYS A 122 3.93 -9.75 8.83
CA CYS A 122 3.97 -10.84 9.79
C CYS A 122 3.23 -12.07 9.25
N LEU A 123 2.09 -11.88 8.60
CA LEU A 123 1.35 -12.96 7.96
C LEU A 123 2.09 -13.55 6.75
N GLN A 124 2.78 -12.73 5.96
CA GLN A 124 3.65 -13.23 4.88
C GLN A 124 4.78 -14.11 5.42
N LYS A 125 5.33 -13.77 6.59
CA LYS A 125 6.46 -14.49 7.20
C LYS A 125 6.03 -15.76 7.93
N PHE A 126 4.95 -15.72 8.70
CA PHE A 126 4.55 -16.76 9.62
C PHE A 126 3.26 -17.48 9.23
N GLY A 127 2.58 -17.02 8.16
CA GLY A 127 1.23 -17.48 7.83
C GLY A 127 0.24 -17.08 8.92
N HIS A 128 -0.86 -17.83 9.03
CA HIS A 128 -1.90 -17.59 10.04
C HIS A 128 -1.72 -18.46 11.30
N ASP A 129 -0.48 -18.71 11.69
CA ASP A 129 -0.17 -19.35 12.98
C ASP A 129 -0.31 -18.32 14.10
N PHE A 130 -1.46 -18.30 14.76
CA PHE A 130 -1.77 -17.36 15.84
C PHE A 130 -0.83 -17.43 17.03
N SER A 131 -0.11 -18.55 17.23
CA SER A 131 0.90 -18.64 18.28
C SER A 131 2.13 -17.77 17.98
N LEU A 132 2.41 -17.49 16.72
CA LEU A 132 3.56 -16.70 16.27
C LEU A 132 3.22 -15.22 16.01
N ILE A 133 1.95 -14.88 15.80
CA ILE A 133 1.52 -13.53 15.46
C ILE A 133 0.63 -12.88 16.54
N GLY A 134 0.51 -13.51 17.73
CA GLY A 134 -0.36 -13.04 18.81
C GLY A 134 -0.04 -11.62 19.25
N ASP A 135 1.24 -11.26 19.38
CA ASP A 135 1.62 -9.89 19.75
C ASP A 135 1.26 -8.87 18.69
N GLU A 136 1.42 -9.22 17.40
CA GLU A 136 1.06 -8.35 16.29
C GLU A 136 -0.46 -8.12 16.21
N LEU A 137 -1.24 -9.16 16.50
CA LEU A 137 -2.71 -9.06 16.62
C LEU A 137 -3.11 -8.14 17.78
N ASN A 138 -2.51 -8.29 18.94
CA ASN A 138 -2.79 -7.43 20.10
C ASN A 138 -2.43 -5.96 19.83
N GLN A 139 -1.34 -5.70 19.12
CA GLN A 139 -0.92 -4.35 18.77
C GLN A 139 -1.93 -3.68 17.84
N ILE A 140 -2.36 -4.36 16.77
CA ILE A 140 -3.34 -3.77 15.84
C ILE A 140 -4.73 -3.66 16.48
N ASP A 141 -5.12 -4.60 17.32
CA ASP A 141 -6.37 -4.54 18.07
C ASP A 141 -6.42 -3.32 18.98
N SER A 142 -5.31 -2.99 19.66
CA SER A 142 -5.20 -1.78 20.46
C SER A 142 -5.39 -0.50 19.62
N VAL A 143 -4.81 -0.45 18.41
CA VAL A 143 -4.99 0.68 17.49
C VAL A 143 -6.44 0.78 17.01
N LEU A 144 -7.05 -0.36 16.67
CA LEU A 144 -8.45 -0.43 16.25
C LEU A 144 -9.39 -0.01 17.37
N LYS A 145 -9.12 -0.39 18.62
CA LYS A 145 -9.90 0.03 19.79
C LYS A 145 -9.99 1.55 19.89
N ASP A 146 -8.87 2.26 19.72
CA ASP A 146 -8.85 3.71 19.79
C ASP A 146 -9.72 4.33 18.67
N LEU A 147 -9.58 3.82 17.43
CA LEU A 147 -10.38 4.26 16.29
C LEU A 147 -11.88 3.98 16.51
N ILE A 148 -12.24 2.75 16.90
CA ILE A 148 -13.63 2.34 17.14
C ILE A 148 -14.25 3.22 18.21
N THR A 149 -13.56 3.40 19.35
CA THR A 149 -14.05 4.23 20.46
C THR A 149 -14.33 5.67 20.00
N TYR A 150 -13.44 6.24 19.19
CA TYR A 150 -13.63 7.58 18.66
C TYR A 150 -14.85 7.68 17.73
N TYR A 151 -14.95 6.79 16.74
CA TYR A 151 -16.04 6.83 15.76
C TYR A 151 -17.40 6.43 16.36
N GLU A 152 -17.44 5.52 17.34
CA GLU A 152 -18.67 5.24 18.11
C GLU A 152 -19.14 6.48 18.88
N SER A 153 -18.23 7.26 19.45
CA SER A 153 -18.60 8.50 20.16
C SER A 153 -19.24 9.54 19.23
N LYS A 154 -18.99 9.43 17.92
CA LYS A 154 -19.60 10.26 16.85
C LYS A 154 -20.86 9.63 16.24
N ASN A 155 -21.32 8.49 16.74
CA ASN A 155 -22.39 7.68 16.14
C ASN A 155 -22.13 7.30 14.66
N ALA A 156 -20.87 7.11 14.27
CA ALA A 156 -20.51 6.69 12.93
C ALA A 156 -20.75 5.19 12.73
N ASN A 157 -21.15 4.79 11.53
CA ASN A 157 -21.17 3.38 11.12
C ASN A 157 -19.76 2.93 10.79
N ILE A 158 -19.28 1.86 11.40
CA ILE A 158 -17.93 1.34 11.24
C ILE A 158 -17.97 0.05 10.43
N ILE A 159 -17.14 -0.02 9.39
CA ILE A 159 -16.96 -1.21 8.57
C ILE A 159 -15.48 -1.59 8.61
N ILE A 160 -15.17 -2.79 9.10
CA ILE A 160 -13.82 -3.36 9.07
C ILE A 160 -13.80 -4.43 8.00
N LEU A 161 -12.83 -4.33 7.08
CA LEU A 161 -12.72 -5.28 5.97
C LEU A 161 -11.25 -5.60 5.68
N SER A 162 -11.02 -6.74 5.06
CA SER A 162 -9.72 -7.16 4.56
C SER A 162 -9.73 -7.15 3.04
N GLU A 163 -8.69 -6.58 2.44
CA GLU A 163 -8.50 -6.57 0.98
C GLU A 163 -8.28 -7.97 0.43
N TYR A 164 -7.53 -8.80 1.17
CA TYR A 164 -7.20 -10.19 0.82
C TYR A 164 -6.95 -11.03 2.08
N GLY A 165 -6.91 -12.34 1.90
CA GLY A 165 -6.42 -13.27 2.91
C GLY A 165 -5.05 -13.82 2.55
N ILE A 166 -4.26 -14.21 3.55
CA ILE A 166 -2.96 -14.87 3.37
C ILE A 166 -3.09 -16.32 3.83
N ILE A 167 -2.71 -17.26 2.96
CA ILE A 167 -2.71 -18.69 3.23
C ILE A 167 -1.28 -19.25 3.17
N PRO A 168 -0.96 -20.31 3.92
CA PRO A 168 0.32 -20.97 3.84
C PRO A 168 0.58 -21.53 2.45
N VAL A 169 1.78 -21.27 1.92
CA VAL A 169 2.25 -21.83 0.65
C VAL A 169 3.55 -22.60 0.88
N LYS A 170 3.76 -23.71 0.15
CA LYS A 170 4.90 -24.59 0.36
C LYS A 170 5.85 -24.64 -0.84
N ASN A 171 5.33 -24.47 -2.05
CA ASN A 171 6.07 -24.71 -3.27
C ASN A 171 6.14 -23.45 -4.13
N PRO A 172 7.30 -22.80 -4.25
CA PRO A 172 7.47 -21.68 -5.16
C PRO A 172 7.60 -22.17 -6.60
N ILE A 173 6.99 -21.46 -7.55
CA ILE A 173 7.18 -21.68 -8.99
C ILE A 173 8.08 -20.57 -9.51
N HIS A 174 9.28 -20.93 -9.98
CA HIS A 174 10.26 -19.99 -10.52
C HIS A 174 10.07 -19.80 -12.03
N LEU A 175 9.07 -19.02 -12.45
CA LEU A 175 8.71 -18.84 -13.85
C LEU A 175 9.88 -18.36 -14.72
N ASN A 176 10.66 -17.39 -14.27
CA ASN A 176 11.81 -16.92 -15.02
C ASN A 176 12.91 -17.98 -15.19
N ARG A 177 13.03 -18.94 -14.25
CA ARG A 177 13.94 -20.08 -14.42
C ARG A 177 13.44 -21.02 -15.51
N ILE A 178 12.12 -21.23 -15.59
CA ILE A 178 11.50 -22.03 -16.66
C ILE A 178 11.73 -21.36 -18.00
N PHE A 179 11.50 -20.05 -18.12
CA PHE A 179 11.73 -19.27 -19.34
C PHE A 179 13.19 -19.27 -19.76
N ARG A 180 14.12 -19.16 -18.81
CA ARG A 180 15.56 -19.28 -19.10
C ARG A 180 15.92 -20.64 -19.67
N ASN A 181 15.43 -21.73 -19.06
CA ASN A 181 15.69 -23.09 -19.52
C ASN A 181 15.10 -23.36 -20.92
N ALA A 182 13.99 -22.70 -21.26
CA ALA A 182 13.37 -22.73 -22.58
C ALA A 182 14.06 -21.80 -23.62
N GLY A 183 15.13 -21.09 -23.25
CA GLY A 183 15.84 -20.17 -24.15
C GLY A 183 15.07 -18.90 -24.47
N LEU A 184 14.07 -18.54 -23.66
CA LEU A 184 13.24 -17.35 -23.85
C LEU A 184 13.78 -16.14 -23.10
N LEU A 185 14.45 -16.35 -21.95
CA LEU A 185 14.97 -15.30 -21.08
C LEU A 185 16.49 -15.22 -21.20
N GLN A 186 17.00 -13.99 -21.33
CA GLN A 186 18.42 -13.67 -21.30
C GLN A 186 18.79 -12.99 -19.98
N ILE A 187 20.02 -13.21 -19.57
CA ILE A 187 20.64 -12.55 -18.41
C ILE A 187 21.88 -11.80 -18.83
N ARG A 188 22.25 -10.80 -18.05
CA ARG A 188 23.58 -10.18 -18.09
C ARG A 188 24.22 -10.30 -16.72
N VAL A 189 25.54 -10.38 -16.70
CA VAL A 189 26.32 -10.45 -15.46
C VAL A 189 26.91 -9.09 -15.17
N GLU A 190 26.50 -8.49 -14.04
CA GLU A 190 27.04 -7.22 -13.57
C GLU A 190 27.50 -7.37 -12.12
N ARG A 191 28.73 -6.96 -11.84
CA ARG A 191 29.34 -7.05 -10.50
C ARG A 191 29.25 -8.46 -9.88
N GLY A 192 29.39 -9.50 -10.74
CA GLY A 192 29.29 -10.89 -10.31
C GLY A 192 27.88 -11.41 -10.04
N LEU A 193 26.83 -10.63 -10.34
CA LEU A 193 25.44 -11.00 -10.17
C LEU A 193 24.75 -11.19 -11.51
N GLU A 194 23.92 -12.22 -11.62
CA GLU A 194 23.04 -12.43 -12.76
C GLU A 194 21.80 -11.53 -12.65
N LEU A 195 21.62 -10.66 -13.63
CA LEU A 195 20.50 -9.76 -13.74
C LEU A 195 19.67 -10.10 -14.97
N LEU A 196 18.35 -9.95 -14.88
CA LEU A 196 17.46 -10.06 -16.04
C LEU A 196 17.83 -8.98 -17.07
N ASP A 197 18.09 -9.42 -18.31
CA ASP A 197 18.12 -8.52 -19.45
C ASP A 197 16.74 -8.56 -20.14
N ALA A 198 15.87 -7.66 -19.71
CA ALA A 198 14.50 -7.61 -20.20
C ALA A 198 14.43 -7.29 -21.70
N GLY A 199 15.32 -6.42 -22.19
CA GLY A 199 15.35 -6.00 -23.61
C GLY A 199 15.88 -7.09 -24.55
N ALA A 200 16.82 -7.92 -24.09
CA ALA A 200 17.37 -9.03 -24.87
C ALA A 200 16.55 -10.32 -24.76
N SER A 201 15.63 -10.40 -23.80
CA SER A 201 14.78 -11.57 -23.62
C SER A 201 13.66 -11.61 -24.68
N LYS A 202 13.34 -12.79 -25.19
CA LYS A 202 12.14 -13.01 -26.02
C LYS A 202 10.87 -12.89 -25.21
N ALA A 203 10.91 -13.43 -23.98
CA ALA A 203 9.86 -13.29 -22.99
C ALA A 203 10.45 -13.38 -21.58
N PHE A 204 9.81 -12.73 -20.62
CA PHE A 204 10.16 -12.77 -19.21
C PHE A 204 8.93 -12.52 -18.32
N VAL A 205 9.04 -12.79 -17.04
CA VAL A 205 7.95 -12.70 -16.08
C VAL A 205 8.30 -11.74 -14.97
N VAL A 206 7.33 -10.90 -14.59
CA VAL A 206 7.36 -10.12 -13.34
C VAL A 206 6.29 -10.69 -12.43
N ALA A 207 6.73 -11.37 -11.37
CA ALA A 207 5.85 -12.00 -10.40
C ALA A 207 5.52 -11.03 -9.26
N ASP A 208 4.28 -11.09 -8.81
CA ASP A 208 3.76 -10.39 -7.65
C ASP A 208 2.89 -11.38 -6.85
N HIS A 209 3.48 -11.96 -5.79
CA HIS A 209 2.85 -12.99 -4.95
C HIS A 209 2.34 -14.18 -5.78
N GLN A 210 1.03 -14.44 -5.83
CA GLN A 210 0.40 -15.52 -6.61
C GLN A 210 0.01 -15.10 -8.02
N ALA A 211 0.21 -13.86 -8.40
CA ALA A 211 0.00 -13.37 -9.75
C ALA A 211 1.33 -13.11 -10.44
N ALA A 212 1.33 -13.23 -11.77
CA ALA A 212 2.51 -12.91 -12.56
C ALA A 212 2.12 -12.30 -13.91
N HIS A 213 2.84 -11.26 -14.32
CA HIS A 213 2.70 -10.66 -15.63
C HIS A 213 3.78 -11.21 -16.57
N VAL A 214 3.37 -11.76 -17.70
CA VAL A 214 4.27 -12.24 -18.75
C VAL A 214 4.45 -11.13 -19.77
N TYR A 215 5.68 -10.75 -20.01
CA TYR A 215 6.07 -9.78 -21.02
C TYR A 215 6.68 -10.52 -22.19
N ILE A 216 6.19 -10.26 -23.40
CA ILE A 216 6.60 -10.92 -24.63
C ILE A 216 7.15 -9.87 -25.59
N ASN A 217 8.47 -9.93 -25.87
CA ASN A 217 9.14 -9.06 -26.84
C ASN A 217 9.12 -9.66 -28.25
N ASP A 218 9.12 -10.99 -28.35
CA ASP A 218 9.09 -11.74 -29.61
C ASP A 218 7.74 -12.48 -29.73
N PRO A 219 6.78 -11.98 -30.54
CA PRO A 219 5.47 -12.61 -30.67
C PRO A 219 5.51 -14.06 -31.19
N THR A 220 6.60 -14.49 -31.83
CA THR A 220 6.74 -15.86 -32.37
C THR A 220 6.85 -16.93 -31.28
N VAL A 221 6.98 -16.53 -30.01
CA VAL A 221 7.08 -17.47 -28.89
C VAL A 221 5.78 -17.59 -28.05
N ILE A 222 4.68 -16.97 -28.49
CA ILE A 222 3.41 -16.97 -27.73
C ILE A 222 2.84 -18.38 -27.53
N GLU A 223 3.03 -19.28 -28.51
CA GLU A 223 2.52 -20.64 -28.46
C GLU A 223 3.51 -21.67 -27.88
N LYS A 224 4.65 -21.23 -27.37
CA LYS A 224 5.67 -22.06 -26.74
C LYS A 224 5.57 -22.06 -25.24
#